data_d8ac57eb78edb87b8e3c0996d04d0c64
#
_entry.id   d8ac57eb78edb87b8e3c0996d04d0c64
#
_cell.length_a   1.000
_cell.length_b   1.000
_cell.length_c   1.000
_cell.angle_alpha   90.00
_cell.angle_beta   90.00
_cell.angle_gamma   90.00
#
_symmetry.space_group_name_H-M   'P 1'
#
loop_
_entity.id
_entity.type
_entity.pdbx_description
1 polymer ?
#
loop_
_entity_poly.entity_id
_entity_poly.type
_entity_poly.pdbx_seq_one_letter_code
_entity_poly.pdbx_strand_id
1 'polypeptide(L)'
;MLFHRFRQFATFLGLILVASLGIAAQSQSAPPPPAQAQQSQAPAEGDNLQTFKAEVNVVNLFFNVKDKHGMLIPNLTKTDFEVLEDGKPQTIKYFSAESNQPLTLGIMIDTSASQTRVLDIEQTSCAEFLRSVLRPKDLAFVINFDVDVDLDQDFTNNVHDLTRALNKVQIGASMGGGPPGLGGGPIPTTPRGTLLYDAIYLGANEKLRNEVGRKAMIVFTDGEDQGSRERIQDAIEAAQKADTICYVILIADRGFYGFGGYSGDYDMKKLAEQTGGRVIEVGNKQEKLRQAFDQIQNELRSQYNIGYTPSNTKLDGSYRKIQLRAKGGEYKVQARQGYYAMAKD
;
A
#
# COMPACT_ATOMS: atom_id res chain seq x y z
N MET A 1 -49.36 -14.25 -10.53
CA MET A 1 -49.60 -13.20 -11.54
C MET A 1 -48.30 -12.53 -11.79
N LEU A 2 -47.50 -12.99 -12.71
CA LEU A 2 -47.45 -12.80 -14.16
C LEU A 2 -47.37 -11.33 -14.57
N PHE A 3 -46.20 -10.89 -15.08
CA PHE A 3 -45.92 -10.36 -16.42
C PHE A 3 -44.45 -9.88 -16.46
N HIS A 4 -43.68 -10.60 -17.07
CA HIS A 4 -42.88 -10.65 -18.31
C HIS A 4 -42.99 -9.37 -19.18
N ARG A 5 -41.83 -8.75 -19.50
CA ARG A 5 -41.56 -8.20 -20.83
C ARG A 5 -40.07 -8.17 -21.18
N PHE A 6 -39.73 -9.10 -22.03
CA PHE A 6 -38.62 -9.07 -22.99
C PHE A 6 -38.82 -7.95 -24.03
N ARG A 7 -37.73 -7.31 -24.47
CA ARG A 7 -37.67 -6.77 -25.81
C ARG A 7 -36.27 -6.91 -26.41
N GLN A 8 -36.27 -7.65 -27.51
CA GLN A 8 -35.15 -7.97 -28.39
C GLN A 8 -34.98 -6.91 -29.51
N PHE A 9 -33.77 -6.96 -30.12
CA PHE A 9 -33.41 -6.78 -31.54
C PHE A 9 -33.42 -5.40 -32.20
N ALA A 10 -32.27 -5.06 -32.79
CA ALA A 10 -32.15 -4.79 -34.23
C ALA A 10 -30.70 -4.80 -34.69
N THR A 11 -30.34 -5.82 -35.45
CA THR A 11 -29.23 -5.94 -36.38
C THR A 11 -29.47 -5.06 -37.61
N PHE A 12 -28.47 -4.29 -38.07
CA PHE A 12 -28.44 -3.66 -39.39
C PHE A 12 -27.25 -4.17 -40.17
N LEU A 13 -27.54 -4.95 -41.21
CA LEU A 13 -26.69 -5.47 -42.28
C LEU A 13 -26.73 -4.44 -43.43
N GLY A 14 -25.62 -3.80 -43.77
CA GLY A 14 -25.51 -2.89 -44.94
C GLY A 14 -24.68 -3.53 -46.04
N LEU A 15 -25.35 -3.88 -47.12
CA LEU A 15 -24.81 -4.40 -48.38
C LEU A 15 -24.23 -3.23 -49.21
N ILE A 16 -22.99 -3.30 -49.70
CA ILE A 16 -22.47 -2.37 -50.71
C ILE A 16 -22.12 -3.12 -51.97
N LEU A 17 -22.68 -2.63 -53.02
CA LEU A 17 -22.70 -3.03 -54.42
C LEU A 17 -21.35 -2.75 -55.10
N VAL A 18 -20.87 -3.75 -55.87
CA VAL A 18 -19.70 -3.63 -56.78
C VAL A 18 -20.17 -3.09 -58.13
N ALA A 19 -19.53 -1.99 -58.58
CA ALA A 19 -19.66 -1.56 -59.98
C ALA A 19 -18.29 -1.64 -60.66
N SER A 20 -18.19 -2.52 -61.61
CA SER A 20 -17.10 -2.72 -62.55
C SER A 20 -17.22 -1.78 -63.74
N LEU A 21 -16.19 -1.00 -64.08
CA LEU A 21 -16.00 -0.37 -65.36
C LEU A 21 -14.63 -0.68 -65.89
N GLY A 22 -14.56 -1.42 -67.01
CA GLY A 22 -13.36 -1.65 -67.77
C GLY A 22 -13.05 -0.51 -68.72
N ILE A 23 -11.77 -0.22 -68.93
CA ILE A 23 -11.26 0.59 -70.04
C ILE A 23 -9.94 0.01 -70.57
N ALA A 24 -9.87 0.02 -71.88
CA ALA A 24 -8.97 -0.65 -72.80
C ALA A 24 -7.47 -0.40 -72.68
N ALA A 25 -6.74 -1.36 -73.18
CA ALA A 25 -5.30 -1.36 -73.40
C ALA A 25 -4.85 -0.40 -74.49
N GLN A 26 -3.76 0.32 -74.24
CA GLN A 26 -2.87 0.84 -75.29
C GLN A 26 -1.44 0.41 -75.01
N SER A 27 -0.91 -0.35 -75.97
CA SER A 27 0.51 -0.78 -76.03
C SER A 27 1.41 0.40 -76.46
N GLN A 28 2.43 0.72 -75.66
CA GLN A 28 3.59 1.48 -76.09
C GLN A 28 4.88 0.77 -75.75
N SER A 29 5.73 0.68 -76.78
CA SER A 29 7.01 0.00 -76.85
C SER A 29 8.04 0.55 -75.83
N ALA A 30 8.78 -0.34 -75.23
CA ALA A 30 9.89 -0.06 -74.31
C ALA A 30 11.17 0.35 -75.04
N PRO A 31 11.97 1.31 -74.51
CA PRO A 31 13.36 1.55 -74.92
C PRO A 31 14.34 0.57 -74.25
N PRO A 32 15.56 0.36 -74.81
CA PRO A 32 16.51 -0.64 -74.38
C PRO A 32 17.18 -0.29 -73.02
N PRO A 33 17.75 -1.29 -72.32
CA PRO A 33 18.29 -1.08 -70.98
C PRO A 33 19.69 -0.42 -71.04
N PRO A 34 20.03 0.48 -70.09
CA PRO A 34 21.38 0.99 -69.93
C PRO A 34 22.26 -0.02 -69.16
N ALA A 35 23.56 0.03 -69.51
CA ALA A 35 24.63 -0.83 -69.09
C ALA A 35 24.73 -1.00 -67.55
N GLN A 36 25.02 -2.24 -67.14
CA GLN A 36 25.33 -2.63 -65.76
C GLN A 36 26.60 -1.94 -65.26
N ALA A 37 26.43 -1.03 -64.29
CA ALA A 37 27.55 -0.59 -63.45
C ALA A 37 27.71 -1.64 -62.33
N GLN A 38 28.89 -2.21 -62.26
CA GLN A 38 29.31 -3.09 -61.17
C GLN A 38 29.29 -2.33 -59.86
N GLN A 39 28.32 -2.63 -59.03
CA GLN A 39 28.34 -2.21 -57.60
C GLN A 39 29.33 -3.12 -56.86
N SER A 40 30.42 -2.51 -56.40
CA SER A 40 31.31 -3.07 -55.40
C SER A 40 30.53 -3.32 -54.13
N GLN A 41 30.43 -4.58 -53.72
CA GLN A 41 29.92 -4.97 -52.41
C GLN A 41 30.86 -4.46 -51.33
N ALA A 42 30.42 -3.45 -50.58
CA ALA A 42 30.96 -3.14 -49.26
C ALA A 42 30.55 -4.24 -48.25
N PRO A 43 31.43 -4.65 -47.34
CA PRO A 43 31.05 -5.62 -46.32
C PRO A 43 29.97 -5.01 -45.41
N ALA A 44 28.87 -5.70 -45.26
CA ALA A 44 27.88 -5.38 -44.22
C ALA A 44 28.52 -5.70 -42.87
N GLU A 45 29.11 -4.74 -42.21
CA GLU A 45 29.31 -4.76 -40.77
C GLU A 45 27.94 -4.73 -40.11
N GLY A 46 27.47 -5.90 -39.74
CA GLY A 46 26.33 -6.07 -38.85
C GLY A 46 26.73 -5.57 -37.47
N ASP A 47 26.41 -4.30 -37.22
CA ASP A 47 26.52 -3.72 -35.91
C ASP A 47 25.44 -4.37 -35.01
N ASN A 48 25.82 -5.49 -34.39
CA ASN A 48 25.05 -6.12 -33.33
C ASN A 48 25.12 -5.20 -32.10
N LEU A 49 24.33 -4.12 -32.12
CA LEU A 49 24.05 -3.34 -30.96
C LEU A 49 23.26 -4.24 -29.99
N GLN A 50 24.00 -5.03 -29.21
CA GLN A 50 23.45 -5.67 -28.03
C GLN A 50 23.00 -4.56 -27.08
N THR A 51 21.74 -4.22 -27.13
CA THR A 51 21.12 -3.34 -26.14
C THR A 51 21.12 -4.08 -24.81
N PHE A 52 22.14 -3.86 -23.99
CA PHE A 52 22.16 -4.30 -22.61
C PHE A 52 21.10 -3.49 -21.87
N LYS A 53 19.92 -4.05 -21.66
CA LYS A 53 18.98 -3.57 -20.65
C LYS A 53 19.59 -3.86 -19.29
N ALA A 54 20.37 -2.94 -18.74
CA ALA A 54 20.77 -3.00 -17.34
C ALA A 54 19.55 -2.63 -16.50
N GLU A 55 18.86 -3.61 -15.95
CA GLU A 55 17.87 -3.38 -14.90
C GLU A 55 18.63 -2.90 -13.66
N VAL A 56 18.59 -1.61 -13.42
CA VAL A 56 19.17 -1.03 -12.20
C VAL A 56 18.15 -1.17 -11.07
N ASN A 57 18.39 -2.13 -10.21
CA ASN A 57 17.57 -2.31 -9.03
C ASN A 57 17.85 -1.17 -8.03
N VAL A 58 16.90 -0.24 -7.88
CA VAL A 58 17.01 0.88 -6.95
C VAL A 58 16.17 0.59 -5.72
N VAL A 59 16.79 0.63 -4.56
CA VAL A 59 16.10 0.61 -3.26
C VAL A 59 15.73 2.04 -2.89
N ASN A 60 14.43 2.30 -2.75
CA ASN A 60 13.91 3.57 -2.28
C ASN A 60 13.60 3.48 -0.78
N LEU A 61 14.00 4.50 -0.04
CA LEU A 61 13.73 4.65 1.39
C LEU A 61 12.96 5.94 1.62
N PHE A 62 11.71 5.80 2.04
CA PHE A 62 10.93 6.92 2.57
C PHE A 62 11.12 6.97 4.08
N PHE A 63 11.42 8.16 4.62
CA PHE A 63 11.73 8.30 6.04
C PHE A 63 11.48 9.71 6.55
N ASN A 64 11.34 9.84 7.87
CA ASN A 64 11.27 11.09 8.56
C ASN A 64 12.49 11.27 9.47
N VAL A 65 12.87 12.52 9.71
CA VAL A 65 13.89 12.89 10.69
C VAL A 65 13.26 13.77 11.74
N LYS A 66 13.52 13.46 13.00
CA LYS A 66 13.03 14.21 14.17
C LYS A 66 14.17 14.63 15.05
N ASP A 67 14.01 15.76 15.72
CA ASP A 67 14.90 16.16 16.79
C ASP A 67 14.61 15.38 18.08
N LYS A 68 15.36 15.69 19.14
CA LYS A 68 15.18 15.11 20.48
C LYS A 68 13.82 15.42 21.12
N HIS A 69 13.10 16.43 20.63
CA HIS A 69 11.77 16.80 21.08
C HIS A 69 10.67 16.17 20.24
N GLY A 70 11.02 15.39 19.20
CA GLY A 70 10.08 14.74 18.29
C GLY A 70 9.57 15.64 17.16
N MET A 71 10.13 16.84 17.01
CA MET A 71 9.77 17.76 15.93
C MET A 71 10.44 17.33 14.61
N LEU A 72 9.66 17.37 13.51
CA LEU A 72 10.16 17.05 12.18
C LEU A 72 11.21 18.08 11.71
N ILE A 73 12.27 17.57 11.12
CA ILE A 73 13.37 18.36 10.54
C ILE A 73 13.28 18.30 9.02
N PRO A 74 12.78 19.33 8.31
CA PRO A 74 12.50 19.25 6.87
C PRO A 74 13.65 19.71 5.97
N ASN A 75 14.74 20.27 6.50
CA ASN A 75 15.73 21.04 5.72
C ASN A 75 17.10 20.34 5.60
N LEU A 76 17.16 19.02 5.78
CA LEU A 76 18.40 18.27 5.59
C LEU A 76 18.65 18.01 4.10
N THR A 77 19.93 17.82 3.76
CA THR A 77 20.42 17.59 2.40
C THR A 77 20.98 16.18 2.26
N LYS A 78 21.26 15.74 1.03
CA LYS A 78 21.83 14.42 0.75
C LYS A 78 23.09 14.11 1.55
N THR A 79 23.95 15.11 1.81
CA THR A 79 25.22 14.97 2.51
C THR A 79 25.09 14.73 4.02
N ASP A 80 23.91 15.03 4.56
CA ASP A 80 23.60 14.84 5.98
C ASP A 80 23.25 13.38 6.31
N PHE A 81 23.18 12.50 5.30
CA PHE A 81 22.79 11.11 5.49
C PHE A 81 23.90 10.11 5.18
N GLU A 82 23.83 8.98 5.86
CA GLU A 82 24.61 7.78 5.60
C GLU A 82 23.67 6.56 5.58
N VAL A 83 23.77 5.75 4.53
CA VAL A 83 23.02 4.51 4.39
C VAL A 83 23.97 3.33 4.48
N LEU A 84 23.66 2.37 5.36
CA LEU A 84 24.35 1.09 5.41
C LEU A 84 23.37 -0.03 5.10
N GLU A 85 23.79 -0.99 4.27
CA GLU A 85 23.08 -2.24 4.00
C GLU A 85 23.94 -3.39 4.49
N ASP A 86 23.41 -4.20 5.40
CA ASP A 86 24.15 -5.29 6.08
C ASP A 86 25.51 -4.82 6.64
N GLY A 87 25.51 -3.60 7.18
CA GLY A 87 26.71 -2.95 7.73
C GLY A 87 27.68 -2.33 6.70
N LYS A 88 27.40 -2.46 5.40
CA LYS A 88 28.24 -1.91 4.32
C LYS A 88 27.71 -0.55 3.86
N PRO A 89 28.52 0.50 3.78
CA PRO A 89 28.10 1.80 3.29
C PRO A 89 27.59 1.72 1.84
N GLN A 90 26.50 2.43 1.56
CA GLN A 90 25.89 2.52 0.23
C GLN A 90 25.99 3.94 -0.32
N THR A 91 26.16 4.07 -1.64
CA THR A 91 26.19 5.37 -2.29
C THR A 91 24.78 5.83 -2.61
N ILE A 92 24.35 6.94 -1.98
CA ILE A 92 23.05 7.56 -2.28
C ILE A 92 23.10 8.13 -3.70
N LYS A 93 22.24 7.66 -4.60
CA LYS A 93 22.13 8.15 -5.98
C LYS A 93 21.08 9.26 -6.09
N TYR A 94 19.93 9.04 -5.48
CA TYR A 94 18.78 9.93 -5.54
C TYR A 94 18.46 10.46 -4.13
N PHE A 95 18.05 11.71 -4.07
CA PHE A 95 17.60 12.35 -2.82
C PHE A 95 16.51 13.37 -3.15
N SER A 96 15.44 13.38 -2.35
CA SER A 96 14.39 14.39 -2.37
C SER A 96 13.99 14.73 -0.94
N ALA A 97 13.87 16.02 -0.63
CA ALA A 97 13.40 16.52 0.66
C ALA A 97 11.86 16.60 0.73
N GLU A 98 11.19 16.52 -0.40
CA GLU A 98 9.73 16.48 -0.48
C GLU A 98 9.30 15.37 -1.43
N SER A 99 8.40 14.52 -0.95
CA SER A 99 7.86 13.48 -1.81
C SER A 99 6.60 13.96 -2.50
N ASN A 100 6.73 14.25 -3.79
CA ASN A 100 5.59 14.53 -4.66
C ASN A 100 5.02 13.25 -5.32
N GLN A 101 5.49 12.09 -4.91
CA GLN A 101 4.98 10.81 -5.40
C GLN A 101 3.56 10.55 -4.88
N PRO A 102 2.73 9.84 -5.65
CA PRO A 102 1.41 9.39 -5.19
C PRO A 102 1.53 8.61 -3.87
N LEU A 103 0.51 8.73 -3.04
CA LEU A 103 0.35 7.97 -1.81
C LEU A 103 -0.82 6.99 -1.98
N THR A 104 -0.59 5.71 -1.72
CA THR A 104 -1.64 4.72 -1.56
C THR A 104 -1.78 4.37 -0.09
N LEU A 105 -2.98 4.58 0.46
CA LEU A 105 -3.27 4.49 1.88
C LEU A 105 -4.28 3.39 2.18
N GLY A 106 -3.91 2.41 3.01
CA GLY A 106 -4.82 1.42 3.57
C GLY A 106 -5.36 1.90 4.94
N ILE A 107 -6.66 1.85 5.12
CA ILE A 107 -7.32 2.05 6.41
C ILE A 107 -7.80 0.69 6.88
N MET A 108 -7.30 0.25 8.03
CA MET A 108 -7.57 -1.06 8.62
C MET A 108 -8.29 -0.84 9.94
N ILE A 109 -9.53 -1.28 10.07
CA ILE A 109 -10.39 -1.02 11.23
C ILE A 109 -10.72 -2.33 11.94
N ASP A 110 -10.30 -2.42 13.18
CA ASP A 110 -10.70 -3.49 14.08
C ASP A 110 -12.15 -3.33 14.48
N THR A 111 -12.98 -4.32 14.18
CA THR A 111 -14.40 -4.35 14.51
C THR A 111 -14.74 -5.40 15.57
N SER A 112 -13.73 -5.89 16.28
CA SER A 112 -13.92 -6.78 17.40
C SER A 112 -14.70 -6.12 18.54
N ALA A 113 -15.27 -6.92 19.42
CA ALA A 113 -16.17 -6.44 20.48
C ALA A 113 -15.52 -5.43 21.45
N SER A 114 -14.18 -5.45 21.57
CA SER A 114 -13.44 -4.46 22.38
C SER A 114 -13.53 -3.04 21.85
N GLN A 115 -13.79 -2.86 20.53
CA GLN A 115 -13.88 -1.56 19.86
C GLN A 115 -15.27 -0.91 19.93
N THR A 116 -16.27 -1.57 20.55
CA THR A 116 -17.69 -1.10 20.60
C THR A 116 -17.85 0.35 21.05
N ARG A 117 -16.99 0.84 21.95
CA ARG A 117 -17.11 2.18 22.52
C ARG A 117 -16.42 3.28 21.72
N VAL A 118 -15.60 2.91 20.77
CA VAL A 118 -14.70 3.84 20.08
C VAL A 118 -14.91 3.91 18.58
N LEU A 119 -15.60 2.93 17.97
CA LEU A 119 -15.80 2.83 16.53
C LEU A 119 -16.38 4.11 15.90
N ASP A 120 -17.41 4.73 16.50
CA ASP A 120 -18.03 5.96 15.98
C ASP A 120 -17.02 7.14 15.94
N ILE A 121 -16.15 7.21 16.95
CA ILE A 121 -15.09 8.22 17.03
C ILE A 121 -14.02 7.96 15.96
N GLU A 122 -13.67 6.70 15.75
CA GLU A 122 -12.71 6.28 14.72
C GLU A 122 -13.21 6.63 13.32
N GLN A 123 -14.45 6.25 13.00
CA GLN A 123 -15.07 6.51 11.70
C GLN A 123 -15.10 8.01 11.38
N THR A 124 -15.55 8.83 12.34
CA THR A 124 -15.64 10.28 12.18
C THR A 124 -14.25 10.89 11.97
N SER A 125 -13.31 10.57 12.84
CA SER A 125 -11.96 11.13 12.80
C SER A 125 -11.17 10.64 11.56
N CYS A 126 -11.37 9.39 11.15
CA CYS A 126 -10.78 8.85 9.94
C CYS A 126 -11.32 9.54 8.68
N ALA A 127 -12.63 9.82 8.61
CA ALA A 127 -13.22 10.56 7.51
C ALA A 127 -12.67 12.00 7.41
N GLU A 128 -12.45 12.68 8.54
CA GLU A 128 -11.80 13.99 8.59
C GLU A 128 -10.35 13.93 8.11
N PHE A 129 -9.60 12.95 8.57
CA PHE A 129 -8.23 12.70 8.14
C PHE A 129 -8.13 12.46 6.64
N LEU A 130 -8.95 11.58 6.07
CA LEU A 130 -8.94 11.28 4.64
C LEU A 130 -9.20 12.54 3.80
N ARG A 131 -10.13 13.43 4.23
CA ARG A 131 -10.36 14.70 3.55
C ARG A 131 -9.14 15.62 3.57
N SER A 132 -8.33 15.55 4.62
CA SER A 132 -7.17 16.43 4.79
C SER A 132 -5.90 15.89 4.13
N VAL A 133 -5.74 14.55 4.07
CA VAL A 133 -4.50 13.92 3.61
C VAL A 133 -4.49 13.58 2.12
N LEU A 134 -5.64 13.14 1.55
CA LEU A 134 -5.71 12.68 0.17
C LEU A 134 -5.64 13.85 -0.81
N ARG A 135 -4.78 13.71 -1.80
CA ARG A 135 -4.64 14.59 -2.97
C ARG A 135 -5.27 13.92 -4.19
N PRO A 136 -5.54 14.64 -5.28
CA PRO A 136 -6.17 14.05 -6.47
C PRO A 136 -5.46 12.83 -7.07
N LYS A 137 -4.15 12.68 -6.85
CA LYS A 137 -3.33 11.56 -7.33
C LYS A 137 -3.15 10.43 -6.33
N ASP A 138 -3.62 10.61 -5.10
CA ASP A 138 -3.51 9.63 -4.04
C ASP A 138 -4.72 8.69 -4.08
N LEU A 139 -4.55 7.47 -3.58
CA LEU A 139 -5.60 6.47 -3.49
C LEU A 139 -5.73 5.98 -2.05
N ALA A 140 -6.93 5.56 -1.68
CA ALA A 140 -7.12 4.85 -0.43
C ALA A 140 -8.09 3.68 -0.59
N PHE A 141 -7.99 2.70 0.30
CA PHE A 141 -8.94 1.60 0.47
C PHE A 141 -9.27 1.42 1.95
N VAL A 142 -10.37 0.74 2.24
CA VAL A 142 -10.85 0.46 3.59
C VAL A 142 -11.05 -1.04 3.76
N ILE A 143 -10.47 -1.59 4.81
CA ILE A 143 -10.68 -2.97 5.27
C ILE A 143 -11.15 -2.90 6.72
N ASN A 144 -12.18 -3.67 7.07
CA ASN A 144 -12.48 -4.00 8.46
C ASN A 144 -12.09 -5.45 8.77
N PHE A 145 -11.84 -5.74 10.04
CA PHE A 145 -11.50 -7.09 10.46
C PHE A 145 -11.96 -7.39 11.87
N ASP A 146 -12.49 -8.60 12.04
CA ASP A 146 -12.78 -9.26 13.32
C ASP A 146 -12.55 -10.77 13.17
N VAL A 147 -13.59 -11.59 13.09
CA VAL A 147 -13.52 -13.02 12.76
C VAL A 147 -13.33 -13.29 11.26
N ASP A 148 -13.56 -12.29 10.43
CA ASP A 148 -13.33 -12.25 8.98
C ASP A 148 -12.54 -10.98 8.62
N VAL A 149 -12.04 -10.91 7.39
CA VAL A 149 -11.36 -9.73 6.84
C VAL A 149 -12.11 -9.29 5.59
N ASP A 150 -12.76 -8.12 5.66
CA ASP A 150 -13.62 -7.61 4.61
C ASP A 150 -13.06 -6.33 3.96
N LEU A 151 -13.10 -6.29 2.62
CA LEU A 151 -12.77 -5.10 1.85
C LEU A 151 -14.03 -4.24 1.66
N ASP A 152 -14.21 -3.21 2.48
CA ASP A 152 -15.37 -2.31 2.43
C ASP A 152 -15.36 -1.35 1.25
N GLN A 153 -14.15 -0.90 0.87
CA GLN A 153 -13.93 0.00 -0.26
C GLN A 153 -12.59 -0.29 -0.91
N ASP A 154 -12.63 -0.58 -2.20
CA ASP A 154 -11.42 -0.72 -3.01
C ASP A 154 -10.82 0.66 -3.36
N PHE A 155 -9.66 0.68 -4.01
CA PHE A 155 -8.90 1.89 -4.33
C PHE A 155 -9.77 2.98 -4.94
N THR A 156 -9.79 4.13 -4.29
CA THR A 156 -10.43 5.33 -4.78
C THR A 156 -9.77 6.59 -4.23
N ASN A 157 -9.85 7.69 -4.95
CA ASN A 157 -9.51 9.03 -4.44
C ASN A 157 -10.77 9.81 -4.01
N ASN A 158 -11.94 9.21 -4.17
CA ASN A 158 -13.22 9.83 -3.81
C ASN A 158 -13.47 9.69 -2.31
N VAL A 159 -13.21 10.76 -1.57
CA VAL A 159 -13.40 10.80 -0.11
C VAL A 159 -14.85 10.49 0.31
N HIS A 160 -15.84 10.80 -0.54
CA HIS A 160 -17.24 10.50 -0.23
C HIS A 160 -17.51 8.99 -0.23
N ASP A 161 -16.91 8.23 -1.15
CA ASP A 161 -17.07 6.76 -1.21
C ASP A 161 -16.35 6.11 -0.01
N LEU A 162 -15.14 6.57 0.31
CA LEU A 162 -14.40 6.14 1.51
C LEU A 162 -15.20 6.43 2.80
N THR A 163 -15.76 7.64 2.94
CA THR A 163 -16.57 8.00 4.11
C THR A 163 -17.83 7.14 4.20
N ARG A 164 -18.45 6.83 3.05
CA ARG A 164 -19.64 5.96 3.01
C ARG A 164 -19.29 4.55 3.46
N ALA A 165 -18.15 4.02 3.04
CA ALA A 165 -17.65 2.71 3.46
C ALA A 165 -17.39 2.69 4.98
N LEU A 166 -16.63 3.68 5.47
CA LEU A 166 -16.36 3.83 6.89
C LEU A 166 -17.64 3.81 7.75
N ASN A 167 -18.65 4.59 7.33
CA ASN A 167 -19.93 4.67 8.07
C ASN A 167 -20.78 3.37 8.01
N LYS A 168 -20.45 2.42 7.15
CA LYS A 168 -21.10 1.10 7.08
C LYS A 168 -20.43 0.06 7.96
N VAL A 169 -19.16 0.29 8.32
CA VAL A 169 -18.43 -0.60 9.22
C VAL A 169 -19.18 -0.67 10.56
N GLN A 170 -19.41 -1.86 11.05
CA GLN A 170 -20.10 -2.11 12.32
C GLN A 170 -19.29 -3.10 13.13
N ILE A 171 -19.43 -3.01 14.45
CA ILE A 171 -18.87 -4.05 15.32
C ILE A 171 -19.42 -5.40 14.89
N GLY A 172 -18.55 -6.35 14.68
CA GLY A 172 -18.91 -7.70 14.27
C GLY A 172 -20.03 -8.21 15.18
N ALA A 173 -21.17 -8.48 14.56
CA ALA A 173 -22.31 -8.97 15.28
C ALA A 173 -21.93 -10.33 15.84
N SER A 174 -21.59 -10.36 17.12
CA SER A 174 -21.78 -11.56 17.92
C SER A 174 -23.25 -11.94 17.72
N MET A 175 -23.56 -12.79 16.73
CA MET A 175 -24.91 -13.32 16.52
C MET A 175 -25.31 -14.18 17.74
N GLY A 176 -25.44 -13.54 18.87
CA GLY A 176 -26.03 -14.04 20.10
C GLY A 176 -27.46 -13.58 20.26
N GLY A 177 -28.21 -13.50 19.17
CA GLY A 177 -29.64 -13.22 19.13
C GLY A 177 -30.43 -14.43 18.63
N GLY A 178 -30.49 -15.51 19.41
CA GLY A 178 -31.59 -16.46 19.27
C GLY A 178 -32.91 -15.73 19.58
N PRO A 179 -34.04 -16.08 18.92
CA PRO A 179 -35.33 -15.44 19.21
C PRO A 179 -35.65 -15.56 20.67
N PRO A 180 -36.16 -14.49 21.34
CA PRO A 180 -36.54 -14.54 22.73
C PRO A 180 -37.71 -15.51 22.88
N GLY A 181 -37.49 -16.66 23.53
CA GLY A 181 -38.62 -17.50 23.90
C GLY A 181 -38.41 -19.00 24.01
N LEU A 182 -37.25 -19.56 23.84
CA LEU A 182 -37.04 -20.97 24.15
C LEU A 182 -35.88 -21.10 25.16
N GLY A 183 -36.26 -21.47 26.39
CA GLY A 183 -35.35 -21.76 27.47
C GLY A 183 -34.37 -22.86 27.09
N GLY A 184 -33.18 -22.50 26.74
CA GLY A 184 -32.03 -23.34 26.56
C GLY A 184 -30.83 -22.64 27.17
N GLY A 185 -30.04 -23.36 27.94
CA GLY A 185 -28.89 -22.82 28.65
C GLY A 185 -27.88 -22.09 27.74
N PRO A 186 -26.84 -21.49 28.28
CA PRO A 186 -25.91 -20.69 27.56
C PRO A 186 -25.33 -21.49 26.40
N ILE A 187 -25.72 -21.16 25.19
CA ILE A 187 -24.99 -21.62 24.00
C ILE A 187 -23.77 -20.69 23.91
N PRO A 188 -22.58 -21.17 24.25
CA PRO A 188 -21.40 -20.41 24.00
C PRO A 188 -21.09 -20.66 22.53
N THR A 189 -21.19 -19.70 21.69
CA THR A 189 -20.34 -19.72 20.50
C THR A 189 -20.74 -18.62 19.54
N THR A 190 -20.39 -17.44 19.90
CA THR A 190 -19.92 -16.53 18.84
C THR A 190 -18.43 -16.81 18.70
N PRO A 191 -17.95 -17.05 17.49
CA PRO A 191 -16.52 -17.03 17.24
C PRO A 191 -16.03 -15.66 17.72
N ARG A 192 -15.28 -15.64 18.80
CA ARG A 192 -14.55 -14.45 19.20
C ARG A 192 -13.23 -14.56 18.46
N GLY A 193 -12.93 -13.58 17.63
CA GLY A 193 -11.69 -13.53 16.91
C GLY A 193 -11.33 -12.11 16.56
N THR A 194 -10.06 -11.88 16.29
CA THR A 194 -9.53 -10.63 15.74
C THR A 194 -8.40 -11.03 14.82
N LEU A 195 -8.69 -11.11 13.52
CA LEU A 195 -7.73 -11.57 12.49
C LEU A 195 -6.79 -10.41 12.10
N LEU A 196 -6.13 -9.82 13.10
CA LEU A 196 -5.29 -8.63 12.93
C LEU A 196 -4.12 -8.89 11.99
N TYR A 197 -3.40 -10.01 12.20
CA TYR A 197 -2.22 -10.30 11.37
C TYR A 197 -2.62 -10.71 9.96
N ASP A 198 -3.72 -11.45 9.79
CA ASP A 198 -4.28 -11.78 8.47
C ASP A 198 -4.70 -10.52 7.71
N ALA A 199 -5.35 -9.56 8.38
CA ALA A 199 -5.76 -8.30 7.77
C ALA A 199 -4.55 -7.48 7.29
N ILE A 200 -3.51 -7.35 8.10
CA ILE A 200 -2.27 -6.66 7.74
C ILE A 200 -1.58 -7.37 6.57
N TYR A 201 -1.49 -8.70 6.61
CA TYR A 201 -0.91 -9.51 5.55
C TYR A 201 -1.66 -9.32 4.22
N LEU A 202 -2.99 -9.45 4.22
CA LEU A 202 -3.83 -9.27 3.03
C LEU A 202 -3.75 -7.84 2.49
N GLY A 203 -3.83 -6.84 3.35
CA GLY A 203 -3.68 -5.44 2.96
C GLY A 203 -2.33 -5.14 2.32
N ALA A 204 -1.25 -5.73 2.82
CA ALA A 204 0.08 -5.57 2.26
C ALA A 204 0.25 -6.36 0.96
N ASN A 205 -0.05 -7.66 0.97
CA ASN A 205 0.27 -8.59 -0.12
C ASN A 205 -0.70 -8.46 -1.31
N GLU A 206 -2.02 -8.36 -1.04
CA GLU A 206 -3.05 -8.37 -2.09
C GLU A 206 -3.37 -6.95 -2.59
N LYS A 207 -3.24 -5.93 -1.73
CA LYS A 207 -3.60 -4.57 -2.10
C LYS A 207 -2.37 -3.71 -2.43
N LEU A 208 -1.36 -3.66 -1.58
CA LEU A 208 -0.29 -2.66 -1.70
C LEU A 208 0.96 -3.14 -2.45
N ARG A 209 1.17 -4.44 -2.59
CA ARG A 209 2.42 -4.99 -3.17
C ARG A 209 2.72 -4.46 -4.57
N ASN A 210 1.71 -4.36 -5.42
CA ASN A 210 1.85 -3.97 -6.82
C ASN A 210 1.65 -2.46 -7.05
N GLU A 211 1.29 -1.72 -6.00
CA GLU A 211 1.11 -0.28 -6.10
C GLU A 211 2.45 0.45 -6.18
N VAL A 212 2.47 1.55 -6.94
CA VAL A 212 3.67 2.38 -7.11
C VAL A 212 3.62 3.61 -6.23
N GLY A 213 4.79 4.17 -5.92
CA GLY A 213 4.90 5.36 -5.09
C GLY A 213 4.97 5.04 -3.59
N ARG A 214 4.46 5.95 -2.77
CA ARG A 214 4.46 5.81 -1.31
C ARG A 214 3.27 4.98 -0.86
N LYS A 215 3.51 4.08 0.07
CA LYS A 215 2.48 3.18 0.60
C LYS A 215 2.48 3.22 2.11
N ALA A 216 1.29 3.37 2.69
CA ALA A 216 1.11 3.32 4.13
C ALA A 216 -0.17 2.59 4.50
N MET A 217 -0.16 1.93 5.66
CA MET A 217 -1.36 1.43 6.33
C MET A 217 -1.54 2.15 7.67
N ILE A 218 -2.75 2.51 8.00
CA ILE A 218 -3.15 2.98 9.34
C ILE A 218 -4.06 1.92 9.93
N VAL A 219 -3.58 1.28 10.97
CA VAL A 219 -4.26 0.18 11.65
C VAL A 219 -4.83 0.68 12.95
N PHE A 220 -6.16 0.63 13.08
CA PHE A 220 -6.89 0.92 14.31
C PHE A 220 -7.17 -0.40 15.01
N THR A 221 -6.63 -0.59 16.20
CA THR A 221 -6.78 -1.83 16.95
C THR A 221 -6.38 -1.63 18.40
N ASP A 222 -6.77 -2.55 19.27
CA ASP A 222 -6.17 -2.68 20.59
C ASP A 222 -4.88 -3.52 20.58
N GLY A 223 -4.53 -4.11 19.43
CA GLY A 223 -3.30 -4.85 19.22
C GLY A 223 -3.37 -6.34 19.57
N GLU A 224 -4.53 -6.83 20.02
CA GLU A 224 -4.71 -8.24 20.32
C GLU A 224 -5.12 -9.01 19.07
N ASP A 225 -4.34 -10.05 18.74
CA ASP A 225 -4.68 -11.00 17.68
C ASP A 225 -5.31 -12.26 18.28
N GLN A 226 -6.42 -12.70 17.74
CA GLN A 226 -7.12 -13.91 18.19
C GLN A 226 -7.66 -14.68 16.98
N GLY A 227 -6.82 -15.54 16.40
CA GLY A 227 -7.27 -16.48 15.39
C GLY A 227 -6.67 -16.33 14.01
N SER A 228 -5.79 -15.37 13.76
CA SER A 228 -5.06 -15.26 12.49
C SER A 228 -4.33 -16.56 12.16
N ARG A 229 -4.28 -16.87 10.88
CA ARG A 229 -3.47 -17.96 10.32
C ARG A 229 -2.01 -17.52 10.19
N GLU A 230 -1.82 -16.27 9.79
CA GLU A 230 -0.52 -15.64 9.68
C GLU A 230 -0.01 -15.23 11.07
N ARG A 231 1.30 -15.26 11.25
CA ARG A 231 1.96 -14.75 12.47
C ARG A 231 2.35 -13.29 12.26
N ILE A 232 2.59 -12.59 13.33
CA ILE A 232 3.09 -11.20 13.28
C ILE A 232 4.32 -11.06 12.37
N GLN A 233 5.20 -12.05 12.31
CA GLN A 233 6.38 -12.01 11.46
C GLN A 233 6.02 -12.08 9.97
N ASP A 234 5.01 -12.86 9.62
CA ASP A 234 4.54 -13.03 8.25
C ASP A 234 3.85 -11.72 7.76
N ALA A 235 3.08 -11.06 8.64
CA ALA A 235 2.49 -9.75 8.38
C ALA A 235 3.56 -8.64 8.20
N ILE A 236 4.60 -8.63 9.04
CA ILE A 236 5.73 -7.70 8.90
C ILE A 236 6.47 -7.92 7.59
N GLU A 237 6.74 -9.18 7.25
CA GLU A 237 7.40 -9.54 5.99
C GLU A 237 6.60 -9.09 4.77
N ALA A 238 5.28 -9.31 4.77
CA ALA A 238 4.38 -8.84 3.72
C ALA A 238 4.44 -7.31 3.57
N ALA A 239 4.36 -6.56 4.67
CA ALA A 239 4.45 -5.12 4.66
C ALA A 239 5.81 -4.61 4.14
N GLN A 240 6.92 -5.26 4.51
CA GLN A 240 8.26 -4.93 4.02
C GLN A 240 8.44 -5.26 2.53
N LYS A 241 7.91 -6.40 2.05
CA LYS A 241 7.90 -6.76 0.61
C LYS A 241 7.06 -5.80 -0.22
N ALA A 242 5.99 -5.27 0.37
CA ALA A 242 5.14 -4.26 -0.24
C ALA A 242 5.69 -2.82 -0.12
N ASP A 243 6.84 -2.59 0.50
CA ASP A 243 7.39 -1.25 0.80
C ASP A 243 6.39 -0.34 1.56
N THR A 244 5.61 -0.92 2.46
CA THR A 244 4.51 -0.26 3.15
C THR A 244 4.89 0.14 4.57
N ILE A 245 4.64 1.40 4.92
CA ILE A 245 4.83 1.94 6.28
C ILE A 245 3.56 1.66 7.08
N CYS A 246 3.69 1.02 8.25
CA CYS A 246 2.55 0.72 9.11
C CYS A 246 2.51 1.69 10.31
N TYR A 247 1.49 2.53 10.36
CA TYR A 247 1.12 3.31 11.52
C TYR A 247 0.05 2.55 12.30
N VAL A 248 0.24 2.42 13.60
CA VAL A 248 -0.74 1.78 14.47
C VAL A 248 -1.31 2.82 15.42
N ILE A 249 -2.60 3.02 15.35
CA ILE A 249 -3.38 3.81 16.31
C ILE A 249 -3.92 2.83 17.34
N LEU A 250 -3.26 2.81 18.50
CA LEU A 250 -3.56 1.85 19.55
C LEU A 250 -4.68 2.39 20.44
N ILE A 251 -5.81 1.70 20.39
CA ILE A 251 -7.04 2.08 21.10
C ILE A 251 -7.36 0.98 22.09
N ALA A 252 -6.60 0.92 23.16
CA ALA A 252 -6.83 -0.05 24.22
C ALA A 252 -7.70 0.57 25.32
N ASP A 253 -8.91 0.04 25.52
CA ASP A 253 -9.65 0.25 26.76
C ASP A 253 -9.09 -0.71 27.82
N ARG A 254 -8.08 -0.26 28.56
CA ARG A 254 -7.45 -1.06 29.61
C ARG A 254 -8.42 -1.56 30.67
N GLY A 255 -9.60 -0.91 30.78
CA GLY A 255 -10.69 -1.36 31.65
C GLY A 255 -11.40 -2.62 31.15
N PHE A 256 -11.33 -2.91 29.85
CA PHE A 256 -11.92 -4.09 29.25
C PHE A 256 -11.12 -5.38 29.58
N TYR A 257 -9.79 -5.27 29.64
CA TYR A 257 -8.89 -6.44 29.83
C TYR A 257 -8.69 -6.85 31.30
N GLY A 258 -9.16 -6.04 32.27
CA GLY A 258 -9.05 -6.36 33.69
C GLY A 258 -7.61 -6.63 34.16
N PHE A 259 -7.42 -7.56 35.10
CA PHE A 259 -6.10 -7.97 35.62
C PHE A 259 -5.37 -8.99 34.74
N GLY A 260 -5.90 -9.38 33.58
CA GLY A 260 -5.44 -10.53 32.78
C GLY A 260 -4.23 -10.30 31.88
N GLY A 261 -3.69 -9.09 31.83
CA GLY A 261 -2.49 -8.78 31.00
C GLY A 261 -2.84 -8.50 29.54
N TYR A 262 -2.42 -7.36 29.07
CA TYR A 262 -2.51 -6.88 27.70
C TYR A 262 -1.14 -7.01 27.03
N SER A 263 -1.09 -7.72 25.90
CA SER A 263 0.18 -8.08 25.23
C SER A 263 0.37 -7.44 23.83
N GLY A 264 -0.68 -6.87 23.25
CA GLY A 264 -0.69 -6.34 21.88
C GLY A 264 0.32 -5.23 21.61
N ASP A 265 0.77 -4.50 22.63
CA ASP A 265 1.74 -3.40 22.49
C ASP A 265 3.06 -3.81 21.87
N TYR A 266 3.57 -4.99 22.21
CA TYR A 266 4.89 -5.45 21.76
C TYR A 266 4.91 -5.74 20.26
N ASP A 267 3.93 -6.49 19.77
CA ASP A 267 3.85 -6.89 18.37
C ASP A 267 3.54 -5.69 17.48
N MET A 268 2.67 -4.79 17.93
CA MET A 268 2.38 -3.55 17.20
C MET A 268 3.58 -2.61 17.13
N LYS A 269 4.38 -2.51 18.19
CA LYS A 269 5.66 -1.76 18.16
C LYS A 269 6.64 -2.39 17.18
N LYS A 270 6.76 -3.71 17.20
CA LYS A 270 7.63 -4.45 16.27
C LYS A 270 7.24 -4.24 14.82
N LEU A 271 5.94 -4.36 14.49
CA LEU A 271 5.40 -4.08 13.15
C LEU A 271 5.73 -2.66 12.71
N ALA A 272 5.35 -1.67 13.50
CA ALA A 272 5.53 -0.27 13.17
C ALA A 272 7.01 0.11 13.00
N GLU A 273 7.88 -0.27 13.93
CA GLU A 273 9.30 0.06 13.87
C GLU A 273 10.01 -0.60 12.68
N GLN A 274 9.70 -1.87 12.38
CA GLN A 274 10.35 -2.58 11.28
C GLN A 274 9.92 -2.08 9.90
N THR A 275 8.71 -1.51 9.80
CA THR A 275 8.19 -0.93 8.56
C THR A 275 8.44 0.57 8.40
N GLY A 276 9.00 1.23 9.43
CA GLY A 276 9.31 2.67 9.40
C GLY A 276 8.17 3.57 9.88
N GLY A 277 7.12 3.00 10.45
CA GLY A 277 6.03 3.72 11.09
C GLY A 277 6.22 3.86 12.60
N ARG A 278 5.13 3.95 13.32
CA ARG A 278 5.10 4.00 14.78
C ARG A 278 3.74 3.68 15.36
N VAL A 279 3.72 3.34 16.63
CA VAL A 279 2.50 3.22 17.44
C VAL A 279 2.16 4.57 18.07
N ILE A 280 0.89 4.93 18.07
CA ILE A 280 0.34 6.11 18.75
C ILE A 280 -0.79 5.64 19.67
N GLU A 281 -0.57 5.76 20.97
CA GLU A 281 -1.58 5.39 21.98
C GLU A 281 -2.57 6.52 22.19
N VAL A 282 -3.83 6.30 21.84
CA VAL A 282 -4.89 7.31 21.95
C VAL A 282 -5.89 7.00 23.05
N GLY A 283 -6.07 5.71 23.41
CA GLY A 283 -7.15 5.28 24.26
C GLY A 283 -8.53 5.66 23.67
N ASN A 284 -9.50 6.03 24.49
CA ASN A 284 -10.85 6.40 24.07
C ASN A 284 -11.07 7.92 23.91
N LYS A 285 -10.01 8.71 23.64
CA LYS A 285 -10.09 10.17 23.58
C LYS A 285 -10.04 10.69 22.16
N GLN A 286 -11.13 11.24 21.67
CA GLN A 286 -11.25 11.83 20.33
C GLN A 286 -10.15 12.85 20.03
N GLU A 287 -9.83 13.73 21.00
CA GLU A 287 -8.78 14.74 20.79
C GLU A 287 -7.40 14.13 20.56
N LYS A 288 -7.06 13.05 21.27
CA LYS A 288 -5.81 12.32 21.03
C LYS A 288 -5.77 11.64 19.65
N LEU A 289 -6.94 11.14 19.21
CA LEU A 289 -7.06 10.53 17.88
C LEU A 289 -6.85 11.58 16.78
N ARG A 290 -7.43 12.77 16.91
CA ARG A 290 -7.17 13.87 15.96
C ARG A 290 -5.69 14.28 15.94
N GLN A 291 -5.08 14.43 17.12
CA GLN A 291 -3.63 14.72 17.22
C GLN A 291 -2.78 13.62 16.58
N ALA A 292 -3.17 12.34 16.71
CA ALA A 292 -2.51 11.23 16.06
C ALA A 292 -2.57 11.36 14.53
N PHE A 293 -3.72 11.70 13.98
CA PHE A 293 -3.90 11.93 12.56
C PHE A 293 -3.11 13.13 12.04
N ASP A 294 -3.10 14.24 12.77
CA ASP A 294 -2.30 15.42 12.41
C ASP A 294 -0.81 15.08 12.36
N GLN A 295 -0.34 14.28 13.31
CA GLN A 295 1.04 13.82 13.34
C GLN A 295 1.35 12.90 12.15
N ILE A 296 0.51 11.91 11.84
CA ILE A 296 0.68 10.99 10.70
C ILE A 296 0.67 11.79 9.39
N GLN A 297 -0.27 12.73 9.24
CA GLN A 297 -0.35 13.60 8.07
C GLN A 297 0.93 14.42 7.87
N ASN A 298 1.44 15.03 8.94
CA ASN A 298 2.67 15.81 8.89
C ASN A 298 3.87 14.92 8.51
N GLU A 299 3.96 13.72 9.08
CA GLU A 299 5.00 12.75 8.72
C GLU A 299 4.89 12.33 7.26
N LEU A 300 3.70 11.97 6.77
CA LEU A 300 3.49 11.60 5.37
C LEU A 300 3.80 12.75 4.39
N ARG A 301 3.63 14.01 4.80
CA ARG A 301 3.94 15.18 3.97
C ARG A 301 5.40 15.59 3.99
N SER A 302 6.12 15.27 5.06
CA SER A 302 7.51 15.71 5.30
C SER A 302 8.53 14.59 5.11
N GLN A 303 8.17 13.55 4.34
CA GLN A 303 9.06 12.44 4.08
C GLN A 303 10.20 12.83 3.15
N TYR A 304 11.41 12.47 3.55
CA TYR A 304 12.53 12.36 2.63
C TYR A 304 12.45 11.07 1.83
N ASN A 305 13.04 11.09 0.66
CA ASN A 305 13.27 9.89 -0.14
C ASN A 305 14.75 9.81 -0.51
N ILE A 306 15.35 8.65 -0.22
CA ILE A 306 16.70 8.28 -0.66
C ILE A 306 16.58 7.08 -1.60
N GLY A 307 17.26 7.16 -2.75
CA GLY A 307 17.45 6.03 -3.65
C GLY A 307 18.91 5.63 -3.77
N TYR A 308 19.21 4.34 -3.61
CA TYR A 308 20.54 3.78 -3.83
C TYR A 308 20.47 2.46 -4.60
N THR A 309 21.55 2.12 -5.31
CA THR A 309 21.69 0.79 -5.92
C THR A 309 22.50 -0.06 -4.95
N PRO A 310 21.97 -1.20 -4.49
CA PRO A 310 22.67 -2.08 -3.58
C PRO A 310 24.01 -2.54 -4.12
N SER A 311 25.06 -2.52 -3.27
CA SER A 311 26.36 -3.12 -3.61
C SER A 311 26.28 -4.65 -3.73
N ASN A 312 25.33 -5.28 -3.04
CA ASN A 312 24.96 -6.66 -3.23
C ASN A 312 23.80 -6.76 -4.23
N THR A 313 24.11 -7.13 -5.46
CA THR A 313 23.15 -7.19 -6.57
C THR A 313 22.32 -8.47 -6.66
N LYS A 314 22.54 -9.43 -5.75
CA LYS A 314 21.79 -10.69 -5.76
C LYS A 314 20.32 -10.47 -5.40
N LEU A 315 19.42 -11.00 -6.21
CA LEU A 315 17.96 -10.98 -6.00
C LEU A 315 17.52 -12.39 -5.56
N ASP A 316 17.95 -12.77 -4.38
CA ASP A 316 17.81 -14.13 -3.83
C ASP A 316 16.68 -14.26 -2.79
N GLY A 317 15.84 -13.22 -2.66
CA GLY A 317 14.76 -13.17 -1.68
C GLY A 317 15.23 -12.99 -0.24
N SER A 318 16.55 -12.85 0.01
CA SER A 318 17.05 -12.68 1.37
C SER A 318 16.72 -11.31 1.94
N TYR A 319 16.55 -11.26 3.27
CA TYR A 319 16.37 -10.00 3.99
C TYR A 319 17.68 -9.21 4.03
N ARG A 320 17.62 -7.92 3.74
CA ARG A 320 18.71 -6.95 3.79
C ARG A 320 18.43 -5.93 4.86
N LYS A 321 19.27 -5.89 5.88
CA LYS A 321 19.13 -4.93 6.97
C LYS A 321 19.60 -3.54 6.52
N ILE A 322 18.77 -2.52 6.73
CA ILE A 322 19.10 -1.14 6.44
C ILE A 322 19.35 -0.38 7.74
N GLN A 323 20.38 0.45 7.74
CA GLN A 323 20.61 1.46 8.76
C GLN A 323 20.77 2.80 8.08
N LEU A 324 19.84 3.70 8.32
CA LEU A 324 19.89 5.08 7.85
C LEU A 324 20.21 5.99 9.04
N ARG A 325 21.26 6.78 8.91
CA ARG A 325 21.73 7.71 9.93
C ARG A 325 21.73 9.13 9.40
N ALA A 326 21.32 10.09 10.23
CA ALA A 326 21.51 11.50 9.98
C ALA A 326 22.74 12.00 10.75
N LYS A 327 23.59 12.81 10.09
CA LYS A 327 24.79 13.40 10.65
C LYS A 327 24.48 14.77 11.27
N GLY A 328 25.36 15.27 12.13
CA GLY A 328 25.39 16.66 12.56
C GLY A 328 24.48 17.03 13.73
N GLY A 329 23.74 16.09 14.35
CA GLY A 329 22.89 16.38 15.50
C GLY A 329 22.34 15.14 16.19
N GLU A 330 21.63 15.34 17.30
CA GLU A 330 20.88 14.28 17.98
C GLU A 330 19.56 14.03 17.26
N TYR A 331 19.65 13.43 16.04
CA TYR A 331 18.48 13.16 15.20
C TYR A 331 18.02 11.72 15.36
N LYS A 332 16.70 11.54 15.43
CA LYS A 332 16.05 10.25 15.31
C LYS A 332 15.52 10.08 13.89
N VAL A 333 16.06 9.10 13.16
CA VAL A 333 15.58 8.73 11.83
C VAL A 333 14.53 7.63 11.98
N GLN A 334 13.36 7.86 11.39
CA GLN A 334 12.24 6.90 11.33
C GLN A 334 12.14 6.38 9.91
N ALA A 335 12.66 5.19 9.67
CA ALA A 335 12.73 4.50 8.37
C ALA A 335 12.52 3.00 8.57
N ARG A 336 12.13 2.28 7.51
CA ARG A 336 12.10 0.82 7.55
C ARG A 336 13.48 0.25 7.88
N GLN A 337 13.50 -0.85 8.61
CA GLN A 337 14.75 -1.47 9.08
C GLN A 337 15.38 -2.43 8.07
N GLY A 338 14.72 -2.69 6.95
CA GLY A 338 15.21 -3.57 5.91
C GLY A 338 14.21 -3.80 4.79
N TYR A 339 14.59 -4.67 3.87
CA TYR A 339 13.76 -5.10 2.74
C TYR A 339 14.15 -6.52 2.30
N TYR A 340 13.32 -7.15 1.49
CA TYR A 340 13.62 -8.43 0.86
C TYR A 340 14.13 -8.21 -0.57
N ALA A 341 15.28 -8.80 -0.91
CA ALA A 341 15.92 -8.64 -2.23
C ALA A 341 15.22 -9.51 -3.28
N MET A 342 14.00 -9.13 -3.66
CA MET A 342 13.17 -9.85 -4.63
C MET A 342 13.46 -9.37 -6.05
N ALA A 343 13.39 -10.29 -7.04
CA ALA A 343 13.24 -9.89 -8.43
C ALA A 343 11.88 -9.16 -8.57
N LYS A 344 11.84 -8.10 -9.38
CA LYS A 344 10.56 -7.51 -9.78
C LYS A 344 9.95 -8.41 -10.85
N ASP A 345 8.74 -8.87 -10.62
CA ASP A 345 7.93 -9.61 -11.58
C ASP A 345 7.62 -8.77 -12.82
#